data_8a3ee306ecaef9162057e8e018705765
#
_entry.id   8a3ee306ecaef9162057e8e018705765
#
_cell.length_a   1.000
_cell.length_b   1.000
_cell.length_c   1.000
_cell.angle_alpha   90.00
_cell.angle_beta   90.00
_cell.angle_gamma   90.00
#
_symmetry.space_group_name_H-M   'P 1'
#
loop_
_entity.id
_entity.type
_entity.pdbx_description
1 polymer ?
#
loop_
_entity_poly.entity_id
_entity_poly.type
_entity_poly.pdbx_seq_one_letter_code
_entity_poly.pdbx_strand_id
1 'polypeptide(L)'
;MSLDMGDEPTQQGITSLLQWNALLISFALFLTLIVLGTITAKNDWTNIGILIVLIIIALALLITSADFFVEGAKGLARRVGMAEVVIGLTIVSIGTSLPEILVTATASASSGSDPALMDLAVGNIYGSVLVQITLVLGIVVSFKPLEIRPAWLRRDGLLMLFSIVTLTALLWEGGGLSRIEGGILCLIYMLYLTWLLNDTEKIREDEKQIVNEIKTTEFSWTGTAYFTMVVIGLSLAVYSANELVEYAAMIAYKLDVPHAIVGSTMSGLG
;
A
#
# COMPACT_ATOMS: atom_id res chain seq x y z
N MET A 1 -8.69 53.30 -12.11
CA MET A 1 -7.41 52.97 -11.47
C MET A 1 -7.48 51.53 -11.00
N SER A 2 -7.22 50.62 -11.97
CA SER A 2 -7.26 49.17 -11.78
C SER A 2 -5.98 48.75 -11.07
N LEU A 3 -6.09 48.25 -9.86
CA LEU A 3 -5.01 47.59 -9.15
C LEU A 3 -4.76 46.22 -9.83
N ASP A 4 -3.64 46.15 -10.47
CA ASP A 4 -3.02 44.97 -10.98
C ASP A 4 -2.75 44.02 -9.79
N MET A 5 -3.56 42.97 -9.64
CA MET A 5 -3.32 41.92 -8.68
C MET A 5 -2.32 40.97 -9.34
N GLY A 6 -1.06 41.15 -8.95
CA GLY A 6 0.05 40.33 -9.39
C GLY A 6 -0.25 38.84 -9.27
N ASP A 7 0.11 38.13 -10.31
CA ASP A 7 0.08 36.66 -10.40
C ASP A 7 0.77 36.03 -9.19
N GLU A 8 -0.03 35.46 -8.28
CA GLU A 8 0.50 34.49 -7.32
C GLU A 8 1.09 33.32 -8.13
N PRO A 9 2.33 32.87 -7.82
CA PRO A 9 2.90 31.73 -8.48
C PRO A 9 1.99 30.52 -8.21
N THR A 10 1.34 30.10 -9.27
CA THR A 10 0.30 29.07 -9.26
C THR A 10 0.78 27.84 -8.51
N GLN A 11 0.01 27.39 -7.50
CA GLN A 11 0.20 26.12 -6.77
C GLN A 11 0.37 24.91 -7.71
N GLN A 12 -0.01 25.04 -8.96
CA GLN A 12 0.23 24.08 -10.06
C GLN A 12 1.72 23.76 -10.28
N GLY A 13 2.62 24.72 -10.09
CA GLY A 13 4.05 24.47 -10.25
C GLY A 13 4.65 23.59 -9.16
N ILE A 14 4.16 23.71 -7.93
CA ILE A 14 4.72 22.97 -6.77
C ILE A 14 4.27 21.49 -6.82
N THR A 15 3.01 21.20 -7.15
CA THR A 15 2.52 19.82 -7.26
C THR A 15 3.12 19.09 -8.45
N SER A 16 3.35 19.75 -9.59
CA SER A 16 4.05 19.15 -10.72
C SER A 16 5.53 18.86 -10.38
N LEU A 17 6.21 19.77 -9.70
CA LEU A 17 7.58 19.55 -9.23
C LEU A 17 7.67 18.42 -8.21
N LEU A 18 6.66 18.24 -7.33
CA LEU A 18 6.62 17.15 -6.38
C LEU A 18 6.47 15.79 -7.09
N GLN A 19 5.65 15.70 -8.13
CA GLN A 19 5.46 14.47 -8.91
C GLN A 19 6.70 14.11 -9.75
N TRP A 20 7.37 15.09 -10.36
CA TRP A 20 8.64 14.84 -11.04
C TRP A 20 9.74 14.41 -10.08
N ASN A 21 9.80 15.00 -8.88
CA ASN A 21 10.73 14.58 -7.85
C ASN A 21 10.44 13.15 -7.37
N ALA A 22 9.19 12.76 -7.20
CA ALA A 22 8.81 11.39 -6.84
C ALA A 22 9.27 10.38 -7.91
N LEU A 23 9.08 10.68 -9.19
CA LEU A 23 9.55 9.85 -10.29
C LEU A 23 11.08 9.75 -10.32
N LEU A 24 11.78 10.86 -10.15
CA LEU A 24 13.24 10.88 -10.10
C LEU A 24 13.78 10.10 -8.89
N ILE A 25 13.14 10.23 -7.72
CA ILE A 25 13.48 9.48 -6.52
C ILE A 25 13.25 7.98 -6.74
N SER A 26 12.10 7.59 -7.27
CA SER A 26 11.81 6.19 -7.57
C SER A 26 12.81 5.61 -8.57
N PHE A 27 13.17 6.35 -9.60
CA PHE A 27 14.17 5.93 -10.58
C PHE A 27 15.58 5.82 -9.98
N ALA A 28 15.96 6.77 -9.14
CA ALA A 28 17.25 6.73 -8.42
C ALA A 28 17.30 5.53 -7.45
N LEU A 29 16.24 5.27 -6.70
CA LEU A 29 16.13 4.10 -5.81
C LEU A 29 16.20 2.79 -6.61
N PHE A 30 15.50 2.72 -7.75
CA PHE A 30 15.52 1.56 -8.64
C PHE A 30 16.94 1.27 -9.15
N LEU A 31 17.64 2.28 -9.69
CA LEU A 31 19.03 2.13 -10.13
C LEU A 31 19.96 1.71 -8.98
N THR A 32 19.78 2.32 -7.81
CA THR A 32 20.58 2.00 -6.62
C THR A 32 20.34 0.56 -6.18
N LEU A 33 19.09 0.10 -6.19
CA LEU A 33 18.73 -1.28 -5.82
C LEU A 33 19.35 -2.28 -6.79
N ILE A 34 19.25 -2.05 -8.10
CA ILE A 34 19.87 -2.92 -9.13
C ILE A 34 21.38 -2.96 -8.95
N VAL A 35 22.03 -1.80 -8.84
CA VAL A 35 23.50 -1.72 -8.75
C VAL A 35 24.00 -2.41 -7.47
N LEU A 36 23.43 -2.08 -6.33
CA LEU A 36 23.82 -2.70 -5.07
C LEU A 36 23.46 -4.20 -5.03
N GLY A 37 22.29 -4.58 -5.50
CA GLY A 37 21.87 -5.99 -5.57
C GLY A 37 22.82 -6.81 -6.45
N THR A 38 23.16 -6.32 -7.66
CA THR A 38 24.09 -7.01 -8.56
C THR A 38 25.52 -7.09 -7.99
N ILE A 39 26.00 -6.04 -7.32
CA ILE A 39 27.32 -6.05 -6.68
C ILE A 39 27.32 -7.06 -5.52
N THR A 40 26.27 -7.08 -4.72
CA THR A 40 26.11 -7.98 -3.58
C THR A 40 26.06 -9.45 -4.04
N ALA A 41 25.28 -9.75 -5.06
CA ALA A 41 25.17 -11.08 -5.64
C ALA A 41 26.50 -11.54 -6.25
N LYS A 42 27.23 -10.66 -6.97
CA LYS A 42 28.49 -11.00 -7.63
C LYS A 42 29.63 -11.26 -6.66
N ASN A 43 29.61 -10.61 -5.48
CA ASN A 43 30.71 -10.71 -4.50
C ASN A 43 30.36 -11.59 -3.30
N ASP A 44 29.23 -12.29 -3.31
CA ASP A 44 28.71 -13.05 -2.15
C ASP A 44 28.63 -12.22 -0.85
N TRP A 45 28.41 -10.92 -1.00
CA TRP A 45 28.33 -10.00 0.15
C TRP A 45 26.98 -10.12 0.84
N THR A 46 26.76 -11.23 1.49
CA THR A 46 25.55 -11.50 2.26
C THR A 46 25.62 -10.99 3.70
N ASN A 47 26.39 -9.94 3.98
CA ASN A 47 26.44 -9.34 5.32
C ASN A 47 25.06 -8.78 5.70
N ILE A 48 24.62 -9.04 6.94
CA ILE A 48 23.31 -8.60 7.47
C ILE A 48 23.13 -7.08 7.30
N GLY A 49 24.19 -6.29 7.53
CA GLY A 49 24.13 -4.83 7.35
C GLY A 49 23.79 -4.41 5.92
N ILE A 50 24.35 -5.10 4.93
CA ILE A 50 24.07 -4.83 3.51
C ILE A 50 22.63 -5.24 3.16
N LEU A 51 22.17 -6.40 3.66
CA LEU A 51 20.80 -6.86 3.44
C LEU A 51 19.78 -5.90 4.05
N ILE A 52 20.04 -5.35 5.24
CA ILE A 52 19.18 -4.32 5.84
C ILE A 52 19.10 -3.08 4.96
N VAL A 53 20.24 -2.61 4.44
CA VAL A 53 20.26 -1.45 3.53
C VAL A 53 19.46 -1.74 2.26
N LEU A 54 19.61 -2.93 1.66
CA LEU A 54 18.84 -3.33 0.48
C LEU A 54 17.35 -3.42 0.76
N ILE A 55 16.95 -3.95 1.93
CA ILE A 55 15.54 -3.95 2.37
C ILE A 55 14.99 -2.53 2.49
N ILE A 56 15.73 -1.60 3.13
CA ILE A 56 15.29 -0.21 3.27
C ILE A 56 15.10 0.45 1.91
N ILE A 57 16.03 0.23 0.97
CA ILE A 57 15.93 0.77 -0.40
C ILE A 57 14.76 0.15 -1.14
N ALA A 58 14.57 -1.18 -1.04
CA ALA A 58 13.45 -1.88 -1.66
C ALA A 58 12.11 -1.39 -1.09
N LEU A 59 12.01 -1.24 0.23
CA LEU A 59 10.80 -0.72 0.88
C LEU A 59 10.50 0.72 0.45
N ALA A 60 11.51 1.60 0.43
CA ALA A 60 11.34 2.97 -0.04
C ALA A 60 10.89 3.03 -1.50
N LEU A 61 11.46 2.18 -2.38
CA LEU A 61 11.02 2.07 -3.77
C LEU A 61 9.60 1.53 -3.88
N LEU A 62 9.23 0.54 -3.08
CA LEU A 62 7.89 -0.04 -3.06
C LEU A 62 6.84 1.01 -2.70
N ILE A 63 7.06 1.77 -1.63
CA ILE A 63 6.15 2.83 -1.19
C ILE A 63 6.03 3.93 -2.25
N THR A 64 7.15 4.47 -2.72
CA THR A 64 7.13 5.57 -3.71
C THR A 64 6.51 5.15 -5.04
N SER A 65 6.71 3.91 -5.48
CA SER A 65 6.11 3.38 -6.71
C SER A 65 4.62 3.07 -6.53
N ALA A 66 4.18 2.63 -5.35
CA ALA A 66 2.77 2.47 -5.02
C ALA A 66 2.03 3.81 -5.04
N ASP A 67 2.60 4.86 -4.43
CA ASP A 67 2.04 6.20 -4.47
C ASP A 67 1.90 6.72 -5.91
N PHE A 68 2.92 6.48 -6.73
CA PHE A 68 2.91 6.87 -8.14
C PHE A 68 1.81 6.14 -8.93
N PHE A 69 1.63 4.84 -8.68
CA PHE A 69 0.51 4.05 -9.21
C PHE A 69 -0.84 4.64 -8.79
N VAL A 70 -1.03 4.95 -7.51
CA VAL A 70 -2.29 5.47 -6.96
C VAL A 70 -2.65 6.81 -7.59
N GLU A 71 -1.69 7.72 -7.72
CA GLU A 71 -1.94 9.02 -8.37
C GLU A 71 -2.32 8.87 -9.85
N GLY A 72 -1.66 7.96 -10.57
CA GLY A 72 -2.04 7.61 -11.94
C GLY A 72 -3.47 7.05 -12.03
N ALA A 73 -3.82 6.12 -11.15
CA ALA A 73 -5.13 5.49 -11.10
C ALA A 73 -6.25 6.48 -10.74
N LYS A 74 -6.03 7.37 -9.77
CA LYS A 74 -6.94 8.49 -9.45
C LYS A 74 -7.18 9.38 -10.66
N GLY A 75 -6.10 9.77 -11.35
CA GLY A 75 -6.18 10.62 -12.53
C GLY A 75 -6.99 9.99 -13.66
N LEU A 76 -6.82 8.68 -13.92
CA LEU A 76 -7.64 7.93 -14.88
C LEU A 76 -9.10 7.85 -14.45
N ALA A 77 -9.38 7.55 -13.18
CA ALA A 77 -10.72 7.44 -12.65
C ALA A 77 -11.50 8.76 -12.75
N ARG A 78 -10.85 9.89 -12.45
CA ARG A 78 -11.43 11.23 -12.66
C ARG A 78 -11.78 11.49 -14.11
N ARG A 79 -10.93 11.06 -15.04
CA ARG A 79 -11.19 11.23 -16.48
C ARG A 79 -12.36 10.44 -17.02
N VAL A 80 -12.64 9.27 -16.46
CA VAL A 80 -13.83 8.49 -16.80
C VAL A 80 -15.07 8.94 -16.03
N GLY A 81 -14.97 10.03 -15.26
CA GLY A 81 -16.10 10.65 -14.56
C GLY A 81 -16.49 9.96 -13.26
N MET A 82 -15.59 9.20 -12.64
CA MET A 82 -15.83 8.62 -11.31
C MET A 82 -15.94 9.72 -10.24
N ALA A 83 -16.89 9.58 -9.32
CA ALA A 83 -17.04 10.50 -8.20
C ALA A 83 -15.85 10.36 -7.23
N GLU A 84 -15.40 11.49 -6.64
CA GLU A 84 -14.25 11.52 -5.71
C GLU A 84 -14.42 10.56 -4.52
N VAL A 85 -15.64 10.42 -3.99
CA VAL A 85 -15.97 9.47 -2.92
C VAL A 85 -15.71 8.03 -3.34
N VAL A 86 -16.09 7.66 -4.58
CA VAL A 86 -15.84 6.32 -5.13
C VAL A 86 -14.35 6.07 -5.31
N ILE A 87 -13.61 7.08 -5.82
CA ILE A 87 -12.15 7.02 -5.95
C ILE A 87 -11.49 6.80 -4.58
N GLY A 88 -11.92 7.55 -3.56
CA GLY A 88 -11.41 7.42 -2.20
C GLY A 88 -11.69 6.04 -1.59
N LEU A 89 -12.92 5.55 -1.69
CA LEU A 89 -13.32 4.25 -1.12
C LEU A 89 -12.72 3.04 -1.85
N THR A 90 -12.33 3.17 -3.11
CA THR A 90 -11.79 2.06 -3.92
C THR A 90 -10.30 2.21 -4.20
N ILE A 91 -9.93 3.15 -5.06
CA ILE A 91 -8.56 3.29 -5.56
C ILE A 91 -7.59 3.68 -4.45
N VAL A 92 -7.97 4.66 -3.62
CA VAL A 92 -7.10 5.10 -2.53
C VAL A 92 -7.00 4.02 -1.47
N SER A 93 -8.11 3.40 -1.07
CA SER A 93 -8.15 2.34 -0.07
C SER A 93 -7.31 1.12 -0.48
N ILE A 94 -7.45 0.65 -1.73
CA ILE A 94 -6.62 -0.45 -2.25
C ILE A 94 -5.17 -0.01 -2.42
N GLY A 95 -4.96 1.21 -2.89
CA GLY A 95 -3.64 1.74 -3.20
C GLY A 95 -2.75 1.93 -1.97
N THR A 96 -3.31 2.35 -0.84
CA THR A 96 -2.56 2.45 0.42
C THR A 96 -2.14 1.09 0.97
N SER A 97 -2.86 0.01 0.63
CA SER A 97 -2.49 -1.37 0.97
C SER A 97 -1.76 -2.11 -0.16
N LEU A 98 -1.40 -1.41 -1.23
CA LEU A 98 -0.72 -2.02 -2.37
C LEU A 98 0.64 -2.65 -2.00
N PRO A 99 1.49 -2.02 -1.16
CA PRO A 99 2.71 -2.63 -0.69
C PRO A 99 2.48 -3.99 -0.02
N GLU A 100 1.56 -4.06 0.92
CA GLU A 100 1.24 -5.29 1.64
C GLU A 100 0.67 -6.37 0.71
N ILE A 101 -0.18 -5.97 -0.23
CA ILE A 101 -0.76 -6.89 -1.23
C ILE A 101 0.36 -7.48 -2.10
N LEU A 102 1.28 -6.66 -2.59
CA LEU A 102 2.37 -7.12 -3.46
C LEU A 102 3.37 -8.00 -2.72
N VAL A 103 3.77 -7.64 -1.52
CA VAL A 103 4.67 -8.47 -0.68
C VAL A 103 4.03 -9.82 -0.39
N THR A 104 2.77 -9.83 0.06
CA THR A 104 2.04 -11.08 0.33
C THR A 104 1.88 -11.93 -0.92
N ALA A 105 1.51 -11.34 -2.05
CA ALA A 105 1.32 -12.05 -3.31
C ALA A 105 2.64 -12.63 -3.83
N THR A 106 3.73 -11.87 -3.76
CA THR A 106 5.07 -12.32 -4.19
C THR A 106 5.57 -13.46 -3.31
N ALA A 107 5.50 -13.32 -1.99
CA ALA A 107 5.91 -14.36 -1.06
C ALA A 107 5.09 -15.64 -1.24
N SER A 108 3.77 -15.51 -1.40
CA SER A 108 2.88 -16.64 -1.65
C SER A 108 3.16 -17.31 -3.01
N ALA A 109 3.43 -16.55 -4.07
CA ALA A 109 3.75 -17.11 -5.38
C ALA A 109 5.08 -17.87 -5.37
N SER A 110 6.04 -17.42 -4.57
CA SER A 110 7.37 -18.04 -4.44
C SER A 110 7.39 -19.20 -3.45
N SER A 111 6.33 -19.42 -2.66
CA SER A 111 6.25 -20.47 -1.64
C SER A 111 6.34 -21.90 -2.18
N GLY A 112 6.10 -22.08 -3.49
CA GLY A 112 6.29 -23.38 -4.16
C GLY A 112 7.76 -23.82 -4.22
N SER A 113 8.70 -22.89 -4.22
CA SER A 113 10.15 -23.15 -4.15
C SER A 113 10.69 -23.16 -2.71
N ASP A 114 10.05 -22.38 -1.82
CA ASP A 114 10.42 -22.26 -0.41
C ASP A 114 9.16 -22.09 0.46
N PRO A 115 8.72 -23.16 1.15
CA PRO A 115 7.53 -23.11 2.01
C PRO A 115 7.57 -22.04 3.11
N ALA A 116 8.76 -21.65 3.57
CA ALA A 116 8.93 -20.63 4.61
C ALA A 116 8.45 -19.22 4.13
N LEU A 117 8.38 -19.01 2.83
CA LEU A 117 7.83 -17.77 2.26
C LEU A 117 6.30 -17.64 2.49
N MET A 118 5.58 -18.76 2.70
CA MET A 118 4.19 -18.69 3.12
C MET A 118 4.05 -18.10 4.53
N ASP A 119 4.95 -18.45 5.43
CA ASP A 119 4.98 -17.86 6.79
C ASP A 119 5.27 -16.36 6.73
N LEU A 120 6.15 -15.93 5.82
CA LEU A 120 6.40 -14.51 5.56
C LEU A 120 5.14 -13.80 5.05
N ALA A 121 4.42 -14.40 4.10
CA ALA A 121 3.18 -13.83 3.56
C ALA A 121 2.10 -13.67 4.65
N VAL A 122 1.90 -14.70 5.46
CA VAL A 122 0.93 -14.67 6.58
C VAL A 122 1.37 -13.67 7.64
N GLY A 123 2.67 -13.65 7.99
CA GLY A 123 3.25 -12.69 8.92
C GLY A 123 3.04 -11.24 8.46
N ASN A 124 3.21 -10.97 7.16
CA ASN A 124 2.98 -9.65 6.56
C ASN A 124 1.54 -9.17 6.79
N ILE A 125 0.52 -10.01 6.58
CA ILE A 125 -0.89 -9.64 6.78
C ILE A 125 -1.19 -9.38 8.25
N TYR A 126 -0.84 -10.31 9.15
CA TYR A 126 -1.11 -10.14 10.58
C TYR A 126 -0.31 -8.98 11.18
N GLY A 127 0.94 -8.82 10.74
CA GLY A 127 1.81 -7.75 11.21
C GLY A 127 1.29 -6.37 10.87
N SER A 128 0.87 -6.14 9.61
CA SER A 128 0.31 -4.85 9.20
C SER A 128 -0.94 -4.49 10.01
N VAL A 129 -1.88 -5.41 10.16
CA VAL A 129 -3.10 -5.19 10.98
C VAL A 129 -2.73 -4.88 12.44
N LEU A 130 -1.82 -5.67 13.04
CA LEU A 130 -1.40 -5.48 14.42
C LEU A 130 -0.76 -4.10 14.63
N VAL A 131 0.20 -3.73 13.79
CA VAL A 131 0.94 -2.46 13.92
C VAL A 131 0.02 -1.27 13.66
N GLN A 132 -0.86 -1.35 12.65
CA GLN A 132 -1.81 -0.27 12.35
C GLN A 132 -2.77 -0.01 13.51
N ILE A 133 -3.33 -1.07 14.12
CA ILE A 133 -4.30 -0.93 15.22
C ILE A 133 -3.64 -0.55 16.54
N THR A 134 -2.42 -1.02 16.81
CA THR A 134 -1.76 -0.78 18.11
C THR A 134 -0.83 0.41 18.05
N LEU A 135 0.26 0.31 17.27
CA LEU A 135 1.32 1.31 17.24
C LEU A 135 0.86 2.60 16.57
N VAL A 136 0.38 2.51 15.33
CA VAL A 136 0.02 3.70 14.53
C VAL A 136 -1.16 4.43 15.17
N LEU A 137 -2.24 3.71 15.46
CA LEU A 137 -3.41 4.29 16.12
C LEU A 137 -3.05 4.81 17.51
N GLY A 138 -2.24 4.09 18.30
CA GLY A 138 -1.77 4.51 19.61
C GLY A 138 -0.99 5.81 19.57
N ILE A 139 -0.07 5.96 18.61
CA ILE A 139 0.68 7.20 18.40
C ILE A 139 -0.26 8.35 18.03
N VAL A 140 -1.14 8.16 17.05
CA VAL A 140 -2.07 9.20 16.59
C VAL A 140 -2.95 9.71 17.74
N VAL A 141 -3.54 8.79 18.51
CA VAL A 141 -4.42 9.15 19.64
C VAL A 141 -3.66 9.83 20.79
N SER A 142 -2.36 9.53 20.94
CA SER A 142 -1.51 10.20 21.94
C SER A 142 -1.31 11.70 21.63
N PHE A 143 -1.33 12.09 20.36
CA PHE A 143 -1.22 13.50 19.96
C PHE A 143 -2.58 14.21 19.89
N LYS A 144 -3.63 13.52 19.46
CA LYS A 144 -4.96 14.10 19.33
C LYS A 144 -6.03 13.03 19.57
N PRO A 145 -6.99 13.28 20.51
CA PRO A 145 -8.12 12.37 20.68
C PRO A 145 -8.87 12.14 19.35
N LEU A 146 -9.17 10.90 19.07
CA LEU A 146 -9.87 10.49 17.85
C LEU A 146 -11.36 10.31 18.17
N GLU A 147 -12.22 11.12 17.55
CA GLU A 147 -13.66 10.95 17.63
C GLU A 147 -14.12 10.00 16.53
N ILE A 148 -14.57 8.81 16.90
CA ILE A 148 -15.07 7.80 15.95
C ILE A 148 -16.59 7.77 16.01
N ARG A 149 -17.26 7.90 14.87
CA ARG A 149 -18.71 7.76 14.79
C ARG A 149 -19.12 6.32 15.12
N PRO A 150 -20.04 6.09 16.07
CA PRO A 150 -20.46 4.73 16.47
C PRO A 150 -20.97 3.87 15.31
N ALA A 151 -21.57 4.49 14.30
CA ALA A 151 -22.07 3.78 13.12
C ALA A 151 -20.94 3.15 12.30
N TRP A 152 -19.82 3.86 12.13
CA TRP A 152 -18.64 3.36 11.43
C TRP A 152 -17.96 2.23 12.20
N LEU A 153 -17.82 2.38 13.52
CA LEU A 153 -17.26 1.34 14.36
C LEU A 153 -18.07 0.04 14.30
N ARG A 154 -19.42 0.14 14.30
CA ARG A 154 -20.29 -1.05 14.17
C ARG A 154 -20.19 -1.69 12.79
N ARG A 155 -20.13 -0.90 11.73
CA ARG A 155 -20.08 -1.40 10.35
C ARG A 155 -18.73 -1.99 10.03
N ASP A 156 -17.70 -1.16 10.04
CA ASP A 156 -16.37 -1.49 9.54
C ASP A 156 -15.56 -2.28 10.59
N GLY A 157 -15.70 -1.92 11.87
CA GLY A 157 -15.04 -2.62 12.97
C GLY A 157 -15.54 -4.05 13.15
N LEU A 158 -16.85 -4.31 13.00
CA LEU A 158 -17.38 -5.68 13.05
C LEU A 158 -16.90 -6.52 11.86
N LEU A 159 -16.86 -5.93 10.64
CA LEU A 159 -16.35 -6.63 9.48
C LEU A 159 -14.86 -6.97 9.62
N MET A 160 -14.06 -6.02 10.12
CA MET A 160 -12.64 -6.24 10.40
C MET A 160 -12.44 -7.39 11.39
N LEU A 161 -13.16 -7.39 12.52
CA LEU A 161 -13.11 -8.49 13.50
C LEU A 161 -13.52 -9.82 12.87
N PHE A 162 -14.61 -9.83 12.11
CA PHE A 162 -15.08 -11.02 11.41
C PHE A 162 -14.02 -11.55 10.44
N SER A 163 -13.37 -10.67 9.67
CA SER A 163 -12.33 -11.05 8.72
C SER A 163 -11.10 -11.65 9.40
N ILE A 164 -10.66 -11.05 10.52
CA ILE A 164 -9.51 -11.57 11.30
C ILE A 164 -9.85 -12.95 11.91
N VAL A 165 -11.03 -13.09 12.50
CA VAL A 165 -11.48 -14.37 13.09
C VAL A 165 -11.61 -15.45 12.02
N THR A 166 -12.18 -15.10 10.86
CA THR A 166 -12.32 -16.04 9.73
C THR A 166 -10.95 -16.47 9.21
N LEU A 167 -10.05 -15.53 8.98
CA LEU A 167 -8.68 -15.82 8.53
C LEU A 167 -7.96 -16.74 9.53
N THR A 168 -8.05 -16.41 10.83
CA THR A 168 -7.42 -17.21 11.89
C THR A 168 -8.02 -18.62 11.96
N ALA A 169 -9.32 -18.77 11.82
CA ALA A 169 -10.00 -20.07 11.82
C ALA A 169 -9.56 -20.93 10.62
N LEU A 170 -9.50 -20.35 9.42
CA LEU A 170 -9.06 -21.06 8.22
C LEU A 170 -7.60 -21.53 8.32
N LEU A 171 -6.72 -20.71 8.89
CA LEU A 171 -5.31 -21.06 9.08
C LEU A 171 -5.13 -22.12 10.19
N TRP A 172 -6.05 -22.18 11.17
CA TRP A 172 -5.95 -23.11 12.29
C TRP A 172 -6.09 -24.58 11.86
N GLU A 173 -6.98 -24.87 10.91
CA GLU A 173 -7.30 -26.25 10.51
C GLU A 173 -6.30 -26.86 9.52
N GLY A 174 -5.60 -26.05 8.70
CA GLY A 174 -4.85 -26.56 7.56
C GLY A 174 -3.39 -26.13 7.45
N GLY A 175 -2.88 -25.24 8.30
CA GLY A 175 -1.51 -24.73 8.17
C GLY A 175 -1.28 -23.87 6.92
N GLY A 176 -2.32 -23.48 6.19
CA GLY A 176 -2.28 -22.63 5.01
C GLY A 176 -3.67 -22.38 4.43
N LEU A 177 -3.77 -21.40 3.54
CA LEU A 177 -5.03 -21.08 2.84
C LEU A 177 -5.10 -21.81 1.50
N SER A 178 -6.18 -22.53 1.27
CA SER A 178 -6.49 -23.10 -0.04
C SER A 178 -6.96 -22.02 -1.03
N ARG A 179 -6.86 -22.30 -2.32
CA ARG A 179 -7.35 -21.38 -3.38
C ARG A 179 -8.84 -21.09 -3.27
N ILE A 180 -9.62 -22.03 -2.78
CA ILE A 180 -11.07 -21.87 -2.61
C ILE A 180 -11.37 -20.93 -1.43
N GLU A 181 -10.69 -21.09 -0.31
CA GLU A 181 -10.81 -20.21 0.87
C GLU A 181 -10.38 -18.78 0.55
N GLY A 182 -9.26 -18.61 -0.18
CA GLY A 182 -8.85 -17.30 -0.69
C GLY A 182 -9.90 -16.68 -1.62
N GLY A 183 -10.49 -17.48 -2.50
CA GLY A 183 -11.59 -17.03 -3.36
C GLY A 183 -12.83 -16.58 -2.58
N ILE A 184 -13.18 -17.29 -1.51
CA ILE A 184 -14.29 -16.92 -0.61
C ILE A 184 -14.01 -15.59 0.09
N LEU A 185 -12.80 -15.41 0.62
CA LEU A 185 -12.40 -14.14 1.26
C LEU A 185 -12.46 -12.96 0.27
N CYS A 186 -11.96 -13.13 -0.96
CA CYS A 186 -12.09 -12.14 -2.02
C CYS A 186 -13.56 -11.82 -2.34
N LEU A 187 -14.41 -12.83 -2.43
CA LEU A 187 -15.84 -12.65 -2.68
C LEU A 187 -16.53 -11.85 -1.56
N ILE A 188 -16.23 -12.16 -0.29
CA ILE A 188 -16.75 -11.42 0.86
C ILE A 188 -16.35 -9.94 0.76
N TYR A 189 -15.09 -9.65 0.43
CA TYR A 189 -14.60 -8.28 0.26
C TYR A 189 -15.30 -7.57 -0.91
N MET A 190 -15.47 -8.22 -2.06
CA MET A 190 -16.17 -7.65 -3.21
C MET A 190 -17.64 -7.36 -2.92
N LEU A 191 -18.32 -8.24 -2.19
CA LEU A 191 -19.70 -8.01 -1.74
C LEU A 191 -19.78 -6.81 -0.79
N TYR A 192 -18.83 -6.70 0.15
CA TYR A 192 -18.74 -5.53 1.03
C TYR A 192 -18.51 -4.23 0.26
N LEU A 193 -17.57 -4.22 -0.69
CA LEU A 193 -17.34 -3.04 -1.53
C LEU A 193 -18.59 -2.65 -2.32
N THR A 194 -19.26 -3.62 -2.92
CA THR A 194 -20.49 -3.37 -3.69
C THR A 194 -21.59 -2.80 -2.79
N TRP A 195 -21.73 -3.35 -1.59
CA TRP A 195 -22.68 -2.83 -0.60
C TRP A 195 -22.31 -1.41 -0.16
N LEU A 196 -21.03 -1.14 0.12
CA LEU A 196 -20.53 0.17 0.51
C LEU A 196 -20.77 1.20 -0.60
N LEU A 197 -20.50 0.85 -1.86
CA LEU A 197 -20.71 1.73 -3.01
C LEU A 197 -22.19 2.03 -3.27
N ASN A 198 -23.08 1.09 -2.98
CA ASN A 198 -24.52 1.31 -3.10
C ASN A 198 -25.10 2.21 -1.99
N ASP A 199 -24.45 2.28 -0.83
CA ASP A 199 -24.87 3.15 0.29
C ASP A 199 -24.19 4.54 0.26
N THR A 200 -23.49 4.87 -0.85
CA THR A 200 -22.72 6.12 -0.99
C THR A 200 -23.58 7.38 -0.93
N GLU A 201 -24.86 7.33 -1.21
CA GLU A 201 -25.73 8.52 -1.06
C GLU A 201 -25.80 9.00 0.40
N LYS A 202 -25.89 8.08 1.35
CA LYS A 202 -25.85 8.41 2.78
C LYS A 202 -24.46 8.85 3.25
N ILE A 203 -23.42 8.25 2.67
CA ILE A 203 -22.03 8.62 2.96
C ILE A 203 -21.72 10.01 2.40
N ARG A 204 -22.25 10.36 1.23
CA ARG A 204 -22.11 11.69 0.60
C ARG A 204 -22.67 12.84 1.46
N GLU A 205 -23.76 12.62 2.15
CA GLU A 205 -24.34 13.65 3.03
C GLU A 205 -23.48 13.90 4.25
N ASP A 206 -22.86 12.86 4.79
CA ASP A 206 -21.96 12.94 5.94
C ASP A 206 -20.59 13.54 5.57
N GLU A 207 -20.10 13.31 4.34
CA GLU A 207 -18.78 13.76 3.87
C GLU A 207 -18.79 15.15 3.22
N LYS A 208 -19.94 15.65 2.75
CA LYS A 208 -20.03 17.02 2.20
C LYS A 208 -19.50 18.10 3.14
N GLN A 209 -19.51 17.84 4.43
CA GLN A 209 -18.93 18.74 5.43
C GLN A 209 -17.39 18.67 5.47
N ILE A 210 -16.80 17.52 5.16
CA ILE A 210 -15.34 17.29 5.17
C ILE A 210 -14.69 17.68 3.84
N VAL A 211 -15.36 17.38 2.72
CA VAL A 211 -14.84 17.63 1.35
C VAL A 211 -14.80 19.13 1.01
N ASN A 212 -15.65 19.95 1.63
CA ASN A 212 -15.60 21.41 1.43
C ASN A 212 -14.32 22.07 2.00
N GLU A 213 -13.54 21.39 2.84
CA GLU A 213 -12.27 21.89 3.34
C GLU A 213 -11.07 21.48 2.48
N ILE A 214 -11.20 20.45 1.64
CA ILE A 214 -10.14 20.00 0.73
C ILE A 214 -10.42 20.58 -0.64
N LYS A 215 -9.94 21.80 -0.91
CA LYS A 215 -9.83 22.32 -2.28
C LYS A 215 -8.93 21.37 -3.07
N THR A 216 -9.55 20.50 -3.86
CA THR A 216 -8.83 19.67 -4.83
C THR A 216 -8.17 20.58 -5.86
N THR A 217 -6.88 20.72 -5.80
CA THR A 217 -6.08 21.36 -6.84
C THR A 217 -6.19 20.46 -8.08
N GLU A 218 -7.04 20.87 -9.03
CA GLU A 218 -7.21 20.19 -10.31
C GLU A 218 -5.96 20.35 -11.17
N PHE A 219 -4.99 19.44 -10.99
CA PHE A 219 -3.92 19.29 -11.97
C PHE A 219 -4.35 18.19 -12.96
N SER A 220 -4.71 18.58 -14.18
CA SER A 220 -5.15 17.65 -15.23
C SER A 220 -4.02 17.31 -16.20
N TRP A 221 -3.36 16.18 -15.98
CA TRP A 221 -2.47 15.59 -16.99
C TRP A 221 -3.26 14.92 -18.13
N THR A 222 -2.58 14.62 -19.23
CA THR A 222 -3.17 13.82 -20.32
C THR A 222 -3.47 12.39 -19.84
N GLY A 223 -4.51 11.74 -20.42
CA GLY A 223 -4.84 10.35 -20.06
C GLY A 223 -3.68 9.37 -20.28
N THR A 224 -2.87 9.61 -21.32
CA THR A 224 -1.66 8.84 -21.60
C THR A 224 -0.62 8.97 -20.49
N ALA A 225 -0.46 10.16 -19.89
CA ALA A 225 0.45 10.36 -18.78
C ALA A 225 0.01 9.58 -17.54
N TYR A 226 -1.28 9.65 -17.17
CA TYR A 226 -1.81 8.86 -16.06
C TYR A 226 -1.69 7.35 -16.30
N PHE A 227 -1.96 6.90 -17.52
CA PHE A 227 -1.78 5.47 -17.86
C PHE A 227 -0.31 5.04 -17.72
N THR A 228 0.63 5.89 -18.17
CA THR A 228 2.07 5.64 -18.01
C THR A 228 2.47 5.58 -16.54
N MET A 229 1.91 6.46 -15.69
CA MET A 229 2.13 6.43 -14.24
C MET A 229 1.65 5.10 -13.64
N VAL A 230 0.48 4.61 -14.03
CA VAL A 230 -0.05 3.32 -13.58
C VAL A 230 0.88 2.17 -13.97
N VAL A 231 1.29 2.11 -15.24
CA VAL A 231 2.14 1.02 -15.74
C VAL A 231 3.52 1.03 -15.10
N ILE A 232 4.18 2.20 -15.06
CA ILE A 232 5.51 2.34 -14.47
C ILE A 232 5.44 2.08 -12.95
N GLY A 233 4.49 2.73 -12.24
CA GLY A 233 4.32 2.57 -10.80
C GLY A 233 4.11 1.11 -10.41
N LEU A 234 3.20 0.42 -11.09
CA LEU A 234 2.93 -1.00 -10.82
C LEU A 234 4.15 -1.89 -11.13
N SER A 235 4.84 -1.64 -12.25
CA SER A 235 6.02 -2.42 -12.63
C SER A 235 7.15 -2.29 -11.62
N LEU A 236 7.43 -1.05 -11.16
CA LEU A 236 8.44 -0.80 -10.14
C LEU A 236 8.04 -1.37 -8.78
N ALA A 237 6.75 -1.28 -8.41
CA ALA A 237 6.25 -1.83 -7.16
C ALA A 237 6.36 -3.37 -7.14
N VAL A 238 5.99 -4.05 -8.23
CA VAL A 238 6.15 -5.52 -8.35
C VAL A 238 7.63 -5.92 -8.27
N TYR A 239 8.50 -5.22 -9.00
CA TYR A 239 9.94 -5.49 -8.94
C TYR A 239 10.47 -5.33 -7.51
N SER A 240 10.12 -4.23 -6.87
CA SER A 240 10.56 -3.93 -5.50
C SER A 240 10.04 -4.93 -4.47
N ALA A 241 8.80 -5.40 -4.61
CA ALA A 241 8.24 -6.43 -3.75
C ALA A 241 8.99 -7.77 -3.87
N ASN A 242 9.38 -8.15 -5.10
CA ASN A 242 10.20 -9.36 -5.31
C ASN A 242 11.56 -9.28 -4.60
N GLU A 243 12.29 -8.17 -4.78
CA GLU A 243 13.58 -7.95 -4.12
C GLU A 243 13.42 -7.91 -2.58
N LEU A 244 12.36 -7.26 -2.10
CA LEU A 244 12.08 -7.16 -0.68
C LEU A 244 11.86 -8.54 -0.05
N VAL A 245 11.06 -9.40 -0.68
CA VAL A 245 10.80 -10.78 -0.22
C VAL A 245 12.07 -11.62 -0.23
N GLU A 246 12.90 -11.49 -1.27
CA GLU A 246 14.16 -12.22 -1.36
C GLU A 246 15.14 -11.82 -0.25
N TYR A 247 15.37 -10.53 -0.04
CA TYR A 247 16.26 -10.06 1.03
C TYR A 247 15.72 -10.35 2.42
N ALA A 248 14.40 -10.30 2.60
CA ALA A 248 13.74 -10.68 3.85
C ALA A 248 13.98 -12.16 4.20
N ALA A 249 13.78 -13.04 3.22
CA ALA A 249 14.04 -14.46 3.39
C ALA A 249 15.52 -14.73 3.72
N MET A 250 16.46 -14.06 3.03
CA MET A 250 17.89 -14.16 3.34
C MET A 250 18.21 -13.76 4.77
N ILE A 251 17.60 -12.70 5.29
CA ILE A 251 17.78 -12.28 6.70
C ILE A 251 17.21 -13.32 7.65
N ALA A 252 16.00 -13.82 7.39
CA ALA A 252 15.35 -14.82 8.21
C ALA A 252 16.22 -16.07 8.36
N TYR A 253 16.76 -16.58 7.25
CA TYR A 253 17.67 -17.71 7.24
C TYR A 253 18.98 -17.46 8.00
N LYS A 254 19.56 -16.27 7.85
CA LYS A 254 20.85 -15.94 8.52
C LYS A 254 20.73 -15.76 10.00
N LEU A 255 19.61 -15.23 10.47
CA LEU A 255 19.35 -14.98 11.88
C LEU A 255 18.70 -16.16 12.58
N ASP A 256 18.38 -17.23 11.84
CA ASP A 256 17.59 -18.38 12.34
C ASP A 256 16.27 -17.93 13.00
N VAL A 257 15.61 -16.93 12.37
CA VAL A 257 14.36 -16.33 12.85
C VAL A 257 13.21 -16.82 11.97
N PRO A 258 12.06 -17.20 12.56
CA PRO A 258 10.88 -17.55 11.77
C PRO A 258 10.50 -16.46 10.77
N HIS A 259 10.24 -16.84 9.51
CA HIS A 259 9.91 -15.93 8.43
C HIS A 259 8.66 -15.08 8.71
N ALA A 260 7.71 -15.62 9.51
CA ALA A 260 6.55 -14.89 9.98
C ALA A 260 6.90 -13.63 10.79
N ILE A 261 7.96 -13.71 11.63
CA ILE A 261 8.43 -12.55 12.43
C ILE A 261 9.02 -11.48 11.50
N VAL A 262 9.83 -11.90 10.53
CA VAL A 262 10.40 -10.95 9.56
C VAL A 262 9.29 -10.30 8.74
N GLY A 263 8.33 -11.07 8.23
CA GLY A 263 7.17 -10.54 7.51
C GLY A 263 6.37 -9.53 8.32
N SER A 264 6.08 -9.85 9.59
CA SER A 264 5.30 -8.96 10.47
C SER A 264 6.01 -7.65 10.83
N THR A 265 7.33 -7.65 10.91
CA THR A 265 8.09 -6.42 11.21
C THR A 265 8.26 -5.54 9.99
N MET A 266 8.35 -6.11 8.80
CA MET A 266 8.54 -5.36 7.56
C MET A 266 7.29 -4.59 7.14
N SER A 267 6.13 -5.22 7.18
CA SER A 267 4.87 -4.58 6.81
C SER A 267 4.35 -3.58 7.86
N GLY A 268 4.81 -3.69 9.10
CA GLY A 268 4.47 -2.73 10.14
C GLY A 268 5.19 -1.39 10.01
N LEU A 269 6.21 -1.30 9.15
CA LEU A 269 7.02 -0.11 8.93
C LEU A 269 6.70 0.58 7.58
N GLY A 270 5.93 -0.04 6.70
CA GLY A 270 5.43 0.52 5.42
C GLY A 270 4.06 1.11 5.60
#